data_3d99bd5ae1a4e9ef61bf3ecc9134a594
#
_entry.id   3d99bd5ae1a4e9ef61bf3ecc9134a594
#
_cell.length_a   1.000
_cell.length_b   1.000
_cell.length_c   1.000
_cell.angle_alpha   90.00
_cell.angle_beta   90.00
_cell.angle_gamma   90.00
#
_symmetry.space_group_name_H-M   'P 1'
#
loop_
_entity.id
_entity.type
_entity.pdbx_description
1 polymer ?
#
loop_
_entity_poly.entity_id
_entity_poly.type
_entity_poly.pdbx_seq_one_letter_code
_entity_poly.pdbx_strand_id
1 'polypeptide(L)'
;MGSRLKLQEELENLLGTRNVYFQPPPSLKMKYPCIVYERARIDTDYADNNPYILNKVYYVTYIGDDPDSDIPDKLARFQYSAFQRHYVSENLYHDQFRIVF
;
A
#
# COMPACT_ATOMS: atom_id res chain seq x y z
N MET A 1 10.45 -11.44 4.71
CA MET A 1 9.44 -11.44 3.64
C MET A 1 8.10 -11.90 4.18
N GLY A 2 7.06 -11.08 4.00
CA GLY A 2 5.74 -11.40 4.50
C GLY A 2 4.78 -11.86 3.42
N SER A 3 3.67 -12.46 3.82
CA SER A 3 2.58 -12.76 2.90
C SER A 3 1.72 -11.52 2.69
N ARG A 4 0.94 -11.50 1.60
CA ARG A 4 0.01 -10.41 1.35
C ARG A 4 -1.01 -10.27 2.49
N LEU A 5 -1.45 -11.38 3.07
CA LEU A 5 -2.40 -11.34 4.18
C LEU A 5 -1.80 -10.67 5.41
N LYS A 6 -0.51 -10.84 5.63
CA LYS A 6 0.19 -10.15 6.72
C LYS A 6 0.27 -8.66 6.45
N LEU A 7 0.55 -8.27 5.20
CA LEU A 7 0.55 -6.86 4.81
C LEU A 7 -0.85 -6.25 4.98
N GLN A 8 -1.90 -6.97 4.57
CA GLN A 8 -3.28 -6.54 4.75
C GLN A 8 -3.57 -6.20 6.21
N GLU A 9 -3.18 -7.11 7.12
CA GLU A 9 -3.38 -6.94 8.55
C GLU A 9 -2.64 -5.70 9.08
N GLU A 10 -1.39 -5.51 8.67
CA GLU A 10 -0.60 -4.37 9.12
C GLU A 10 -1.16 -3.05 8.59
N LEU A 11 -1.66 -3.02 7.36
CA LEU A 11 -2.29 -1.83 6.81
C LEU A 11 -3.61 -1.51 7.51
N GLU A 12 -4.41 -2.54 7.85
CA GLU A 12 -5.62 -2.34 8.63
C GLU A 12 -5.32 -1.76 10.01
N ASN A 13 -4.30 -2.28 10.67
CA ASN A 13 -3.88 -1.76 11.97
C ASN A 13 -3.39 -0.32 11.88
N LEU A 14 -2.64 0.01 10.84
CA LEU A 14 -2.13 1.36 10.61
C LEU A 14 -3.25 2.35 10.35
N LEU A 15 -4.21 1.98 9.52
CA LEU A 15 -5.36 2.82 9.19
C LEU A 15 -6.35 2.94 10.35
N GLY A 16 -6.46 1.90 11.16
CA GLY A 16 -7.40 1.82 12.27
C GLY A 16 -8.79 1.32 11.88
N THR A 17 -8.97 0.91 10.63
CA THR A 17 -10.22 0.32 10.13
C THR A 17 -9.91 -0.80 9.15
N ARG A 18 -10.95 -1.52 8.73
CA ARG A 18 -10.82 -2.57 7.73
C ARG A 18 -11.00 -2.07 6.29
N ASN A 19 -11.00 -0.76 6.08
CA ASN A 19 -11.16 -0.16 4.76
C ASN A 19 -9.86 -0.25 3.95
N VAL A 20 -9.32 -1.45 3.83
CA VAL A 20 -8.09 -1.74 3.07
C VAL A 20 -8.47 -2.74 1.98
N TYR A 21 -8.28 -2.35 0.74
CA TYR A 21 -8.74 -3.09 -0.44
C TYR A 21 -7.56 -3.50 -1.31
N PHE A 22 -7.48 -4.79 -1.64
CA PHE A 22 -6.47 -5.31 -2.53
C PHE A 22 -7.04 -5.46 -3.93
N GLN A 23 -6.48 -4.68 -4.87
CA GLN A 23 -6.88 -4.71 -6.29
C GLN A 23 -8.40 -4.78 -6.48
N PRO A 24 -9.16 -3.81 -5.89
CA PRO A 24 -10.62 -3.88 -5.93
C PRO A 24 -11.13 -3.71 -7.35
N PRO A 25 -12.24 -4.40 -7.72
CA PRO A 25 -12.85 -4.17 -9.01
C PRO A 25 -13.46 -2.76 -9.09
N PRO A 26 -13.56 -2.16 -10.29
CA PRO A 26 -14.10 -0.80 -10.43
C PRO A 26 -15.52 -0.63 -9.89
N SER A 27 -16.30 -1.71 -9.85
CA SER A 27 -17.68 -1.67 -9.37
C SER A 27 -17.81 -1.65 -7.85
N LEU A 28 -16.72 -1.91 -7.12
CA LEU A 28 -16.76 -1.93 -5.66
C LEU A 28 -16.91 -0.50 -5.11
N LYS A 29 -17.88 -0.30 -4.23
CA LYS A 29 -18.03 0.96 -3.51
C LYS A 29 -17.16 0.91 -2.27
N MET A 30 -16.07 1.70 -2.28
CA MET A 30 -15.15 1.77 -1.15
C MET A 30 -15.63 2.81 -0.14
N LYS A 31 -15.35 2.55 1.13
CA LYS A 31 -15.61 3.52 2.20
C LYS A 31 -14.33 4.29 2.49
N TYR A 32 -14.44 5.59 2.60
CA TYR A 32 -13.30 6.47 2.85
C TYR A 32 -13.29 6.96 4.30
N PRO A 33 -12.13 7.22 4.90
CA PRO A 33 -10.79 7.00 4.32
C PRO A 33 -10.49 5.52 4.12
N CYS A 34 -9.64 5.23 3.14
CA CYS A 34 -9.29 3.86 2.83
C CYS A 34 -7.85 3.75 2.34
N ILE A 35 -7.36 2.52 2.27
CA ILE A 35 -6.10 2.20 1.61
C ILE A 35 -6.41 1.21 0.50
N VAL A 36 -5.90 1.48 -0.70
CA VAL A 36 -5.98 0.59 -1.85
C VAL A 36 -4.56 0.18 -2.20
N TYR A 37 -4.31 -1.09 -2.36
CA TYR A 37 -2.97 -1.54 -2.73
C TYR A 37 -3.04 -2.62 -3.81
N GLU A 38 -1.94 -2.70 -4.56
CA GLU A 38 -1.81 -3.65 -5.64
C GLU A 38 -0.37 -4.17 -5.70
N ARG A 39 -0.20 -5.36 -6.24
CA ARG A 39 1.15 -5.89 -6.48
C ARG A 39 1.70 -5.26 -7.75
N ALA A 40 2.83 -4.56 -7.63
CA ALA A 40 3.50 -3.95 -8.76
C ALA A 40 4.40 -4.94 -9.47
N ARG A 41 5.23 -5.68 -8.72
CA ARG A 41 6.16 -6.63 -9.27
C ARG A 41 6.74 -7.52 -8.17
N ILE A 42 7.46 -8.55 -8.61
CA ILE A 42 8.27 -9.40 -7.74
C ILE A 42 9.71 -9.29 -8.21
N ASP A 43 10.59 -8.82 -7.33
CA ASP A 43 12.02 -8.76 -7.60
C ASP A 43 12.69 -9.99 -6.99
N THR A 44 13.64 -10.57 -7.71
CA THR A 44 14.34 -11.79 -7.30
C THR A 44 15.82 -11.51 -7.13
N ASP A 45 16.38 -11.85 -5.97
CA ASP A 45 17.80 -11.88 -5.76
C ASP A 45 18.29 -13.32 -5.92
N TYR A 46 19.41 -13.48 -6.64
CA TYR A 46 19.95 -14.79 -6.97
C TYR A 46 21.24 -15.07 -6.20
N ALA A 47 21.40 -16.33 -5.83
CA ALA A 47 22.67 -16.88 -5.36
C ALA A 47 22.90 -18.19 -6.10
N ASP A 48 24.09 -18.35 -6.73
CA ASP A 48 24.46 -19.54 -7.50
C ASP A 48 23.45 -19.94 -8.56
N ASN A 49 22.90 -18.92 -9.27
CA ASN A 49 21.88 -19.07 -10.32
C ASN A 49 20.52 -19.61 -9.84
N ASN A 50 20.31 -19.67 -8.53
CA ASN A 50 19.05 -20.07 -7.93
C ASN A 50 18.37 -18.88 -7.28
N PRO A 51 17.02 -18.79 -7.30
CA PRO A 51 16.32 -17.76 -6.56
C PRO A 51 16.66 -17.86 -5.07
N TYR A 52 17.15 -16.76 -4.50
CA TYR A 52 17.53 -16.71 -3.10
C TYR A 52 16.50 -15.95 -2.27
N ILE A 53 16.12 -14.76 -2.74
CA ILE A 53 15.13 -13.93 -2.07
C ILE A 53 14.12 -13.44 -3.10
N LEU A 54 12.85 -13.55 -2.76
CA LEU A 54 11.77 -12.95 -3.54
C LEU A 54 11.24 -11.75 -2.78
N ASN A 55 11.37 -10.56 -3.37
CA ASN A 55 10.87 -9.32 -2.81
C ASN A 55 9.62 -8.88 -3.57
N LYS A 56 8.49 -8.82 -2.88
CA LYS A 56 7.25 -8.37 -3.49
C LYS A 56 7.10 -6.87 -3.29
N VAL A 57 6.88 -6.17 -4.38
CA VAL A 57 6.71 -4.72 -4.39
C VAL A 57 5.24 -4.40 -4.58
N TYR A 58 4.71 -3.57 -3.70
CA TYR A 58 3.31 -3.13 -3.74
C TYR A 58 3.25 -1.62 -3.90
N TYR A 59 2.26 -1.16 -4.67
CA TYR A 59 1.85 0.23 -4.62
C TYR A 59 0.69 0.33 -3.63
N VAL A 60 0.85 1.20 -2.65
CA VAL A 60 -0.11 1.38 -1.56
C VAL A 60 -0.56 2.83 -1.59
N THR A 61 -1.86 3.06 -1.79
CA THR A 61 -2.42 4.40 -1.91
C THR A 61 -3.41 4.66 -0.79
N TYR A 62 -3.15 5.71 0.00
CA TYR A 62 -4.13 6.22 0.95
C TYR A 62 -5.07 7.19 0.23
N ILE A 63 -6.38 7.05 0.46
CA ILE A 63 -7.41 7.91 -0.14
C ILE A 63 -8.29 8.44 0.98
N GLY A 64 -8.40 9.77 1.07
CA GLY A 64 -9.22 10.39 2.08
C GLY A 64 -9.54 11.85 1.74
N ASP A 65 -10.40 12.45 2.53
CA ASP A 65 -10.85 13.84 2.35
C ASP A 65 -10.19 14.82 3.31
N ASP A 66 -9.32 14.34 4.20
CA ASP A 66 -8.63 15.17 5.18
C ASP A 66 -7.21 15.44 4.71
N PRO A 67 -6.87 16.70 4.34
CA PRO A 67 -5.51 17.04 3.90
C PRO A 67 -4.47 16.94 5.02
N ASP A 68 -4.91 16.94 6.27
CA ASP A 68 -4.04 16.92 7.43
C ASP A 68 -4.01 15.55 8.13
N SER A 69 -4.48 14.50 7.45
CA SER A 69 -4.44 13.14 7.98
C SER A 69 -3.01 12.72 8.29
N ASP A 70 -2.82 12.00 9.40
CA ASP A 70 -1.52 11.46 9.78
C ASP A 70 -1.21 10.10 9.14
N ILE A 71 -2.16 9.52 8.40
CA ILE A 71 -1.96 8.22 7.77
C ILE A 71 -0.84 8.23 6.73
N PRO A 72 -0.72 9.24 5.85
CA PRO A 72 0.44 9.30 4.95
C PRO A 72 1.78 9.30 5.68
N ASP A 73 1.87 10.00 6.83
CA ASP A 73 3.09 10.01 7.63
C ASP A 73 3.40 8.61 8.19
N LYS A 74 2.38 7.89 8.63
CA LYS A 74 2.54 6.52 9.11
C LYS A 74 2.99 5.59 7.99
N LEU A 75 2.42 5.74 6.79
CA LEU A 75 2.85 4.96 5.62
C LEU A 75 4.29 5.27 5.24
N ALA A 76 4.69 6.53 5.32
CA ALA A 76 6.07 6.94 5.03
C ALA A 76 7.08 6.31 6.00
N ARG A 77 6.66 6.02 7.23
CA ARG A 77 7.50 5.38 8.25
C ARG A 77 7.42 3.86 8.22
N PHE A 78 6.56 3.30 7.38
CA PHE A 78 6.46 1.86 7.23
C PHE A 78 7.78 1.31 6.69
N GLN A 79 8.16 0.11 7.15
CA GLN A 79 9.42 -0.51 6.77
C GLN A 79 9.49 -0.69 5.25
N TYR A 80 10.60 -0.26 4.63
CA TYR A 80 10.84 -0.35 3.19
C TYR A 80 9.80 0.38 2.35
N SER A 81 9.31 1.50 2.85
CA SER A 81 8.36 2.36 2.15
C SER A 81 9.07 3.54 1.49
N ALA A 82 8.58 3.94 0.31
CA ALA A 82 9.05 5.13 -0.39
C ALA A 82 7.85 5.87 -0.97
N PHE A 83 7.77 7.16 -0.72
CA PHE A 83 6.72 8.00 -1.27
C PHE A 83 6.85 8.07 -2.80
N GLN A 84 5.72 7.93 -3.51
CA GLN A 84 5.69 8.00 -4.97
C GLN A 84 5.10 9.32 -5.46
N ARG A 85 3.87 9.61 -5.07
CA ARG A 85 3.21 10.84 -5.51
C ARG A 85 1.99 11.15 -4.68
N HIS A 86 1.58 12.41 -4.73
CA HIS A 86 0.33 12.91 -4.20
C HIS A 86 -0.49 13.50 -5.34
N TYR A 87 -1.78 13.23 -5.36
CA TYR A 87 -2.69 13.82 -6.34
C TYR A 87 -4.11 13.90 -5.78
N VAL A 88 -4.95 14.68 -6.44
CA VAL A 88 -6.36 14.83 -6.07
C VAL A 88 -7.21 14.32 -7.23
N SER A 89 -8.17 13.46 -6.91
CA SER A 89 -9.11 12.92 -7.88
C SER A 89 -10.46 12.76 -7.21
N GLU A 90 -11.53 13.19 -7.88
CA GLU A 90 -12.91 13.13 -7.39
C GLU A 90 -13.07 13.74 -5.98
N ASN A 91 -12.38 14.87 -5.74
CA ASN A 91 -12.36 15.60 -4.48
C ASN A 91 -11.75 14.82 -3.31
N LEU A 92 -10.95 13.79 -3.60
CA LEU A 92 -10.25 13.00 -2.60
C LEU A 92 -8.74 13.13 -2.79
N TYR A 93 -8.01 13.20 -1.67
CA TYR A 93 -6.57 13.24 -1.66
C TYR A 93 -6.02 11.82 -1.75
N HIS A 94 -5.05 11.63 -2.65
CA HIS A 94 -4.39 10.35 -2.87
C HIS A 94 -2.91 10.49 -2.58
N ASP A 95 -2.39 9.64 -1.69
CA ASP A 95 -0.97 9.56 -1.38
C ASP A 95 -0.49 8.14 -1.66
N GLN A 96 0.37 7.99 -2.67
CA GLN A 96 0.83 6.69 -3.12
C GLN A 96 2.25 6.44 -2.65
N PHE A 97 2.46 5.22 -2.14
CA PHE A 97 3.74 4.73 -1.65
C PHE A 97 4.10 3.42 -2.32
N ARG A 98 5.40 3.20 -2.47
CA ARG A 98 5.94 1.92 -2.88
C ARG A 98 6.46 1.21 -1.64
N ILE A 99 5.96 0.01 -1.39
CA ILE A 99 6.36 -0.77 -0.22
C ILE A 99 6.88 -2.13 -0.68
N VAL A 100 8.05 -2.52 -0.17
CA VAL A 100 8.60 -3.86 -0.36
C VAL A 100 8.25 -4.68 0.87
N PHE A 101 7.57 -5.80 0.66
CA PHE A 101 7.09 -6.59 1.81
C PHE A 101 7.38 -8.10 1.69
#